data_4a0930805c97b0b09eab3135925f151b
#
_entry.id   4a0930805c97b0b09eab3135925f151b
#
_cell.length_a   1.000
_cell.length_b   1.000
_cell.length_c   1.000
_cell.angle_alpha   90.00
_cell.angle_beta   90.00
_cell.angle_gamma   90.00
#
_symmetry.space_group_name_H-M   'P 1'
#
loop_
_entity.id
_entity.type
_entity.pdbx_description
1 polymer ?
#
loop_
_entity_poly.entity_id
_entity_poly.type
_entity_poly.pdbx_seq_one_letter_code
_entity_poly.pdbx_strand_id
1 'polypeptide(L)'
;KLYEITFKILGKLIVVNNMFRKNKLKKNNKSIEDKRFTFLEVIVVLSFAFIAINLFRIIIVDKEIYTKNLSVLTSSTVYGDTPPRGRIYDRNHKLLVDNKSIPVILYKKPKKITSKEEIDLAYKISKVIDVDYSKLDKINLKEFWIEQNKTLANKKITDEEWNKLKNRKLNMEEIRKIKLDRITDEELSSYNDLDKESAYIYYLMNKGYSYQEKIIKKENITDEEMAYIAEHKDKLSGFDVSYK
;
A
#
# COMPACT_ATOMS: atom_id res chain seq x y z
N LYS A 1 -34.56 -10.86 9.32
CA LYS A 1 -33.77 -11.89 10.04
C LYS A 1 -32.96 -11.34 11.22
N LEU A 2 -32.31 -10.18 11.09
CA LEU A 2 -31.57 -9.55 12.22
C LEU A 2 -32.52 -9.06 13.32
N TYR A 3 -33.67 -8.49 12.97
CA TYR A 3 -34.70 -8.01 13.94
C TYR A 3 -35.30 -9.15 14.77
N GLU A 4 -35.44 -10.34 14.19
CA GLU A 4 -35.93 -11.52 14.94
C GLU A 4 -34.93 -12.03 15.97
N ILE A 5 -33.63 -11.96 15.63
CA ILE A 5 -32.55 -12.39 16.54
C ILE A 5 -32.42 -11.42 17.72
N THR A 6 -32.50 -10.11 17.48
CA THR A 6 -32.47 -9.10 18.55
C THR A 6 -33.69 -9.21 19.46
N PHE A 7 -34.89 -9.47 18.92
CA PHE A 7 -36.10 -9.65 19.71
C PHE A 7 -36.06 -10.92 20.56
N LYS A 8 -35.48 -12.02 20.03
CA LYS A 8 -35.26 -13.26 20.80
C LYS A 8 -34.23 -13.10 21.92
N ILE A 9 -33.18 -12.31 21.70
CA ILE A 9 -32.18 -12.01 22.73
C ILE A 9 -32.77 -11.11 23.81
N LEU A 10 -33.51 -10.08 23.41
CA LEU A 10 -34.24 -9.21 24.37
C LEU A 10 -35.25 -9.98 25.19
N GLY A 11 -36.03 -10.88 24.57
CA GLY A 11 -36.98 -11.74 25.25
C GLY A 11 -36.32 -12.67 26.28
N LYS A 12 -35.17 -13.26 25.96
CA LYS A 12 -34.39 -14.05 26.92
C LYS A 12 -33.83 -13.22 28.07
N LEU A 13 -33.37 -11.99 27.80
CA LEU A 13 -32.90 -11.04 28.82
C LEU A 13 -34.03 -10.66 29.81
N ILE A 14 -35.27 -10.45 29.31
CA ILE A 14 -36.41 -10.15 30.14
C ILE A 14 -36.80 -11.36 31.00
N VAL A 15 -36.74 -12.58 30.45
CA VAL A 15 -37.03 -13.79 31.22
C VAL A 15 -35.97 -14.03 32.31
N VAL A 16 -34.71 -13.80 32.02
CA VAL A 16 -33.60 -13.86 32.99
C VAL A 16 -33.79 -12.81 34.08
N ASN A 17 -34.17 -11.58 33.73
CA ASN A 17 -34.43 -10.52 34.69
C ASN A 17 -35.65 -10.84 35.61
N ASN A 18 -36.68 -11.48 35.08
CA ASN A 18 -37.86 -11.94 35.87
C ASN A 18 -37.51 -13.15 36.78
N MET A 19 -36.59 -14.04 36.37
CA MET A 19 -36.05 -15.08 37.25
C MET A 19 -35.25 -14.51 38.42
N PHE A 20 -34.45 -13.50 38.18
CA PHE A 20 -33.70 -12.80 39.25
C PHE A 20 -34.65 -12.06 40.19
N ARG A 21 -35.78 -11.54 39.72
CA ARG A 21 -36.79 -10.80 40.52
C ARG A 21 -37.59 -11.73 41.44
N LYS A 22 -37.87 -13.01 41.03
CA LYS A 22 -38.56 -13.99 41.87
C LYS A 22 -37.71 -14.52 43.03
N ASN A 23 -36.40 -14.54 42.88
CA ASN A 23 -35.49 -14.97 43.95
C ASN A 23 -35.25 -13.88 45.02
N LYS A 24 -35.73 -12.66 44.84
CA LYS A 24 -35.57 -11.54 45.77
C LYS A 24 -36.52 -11.57 46.98
N LEU A 25 -37.38 -12.58 47.08
CA LEU A 25 -38.37 -12.69 48.17
C LEU A 25 -37.97 -13.66 49.29
N LYS A 26 -36.75 -14.22 49.27
CA LYS A 26 -36.17 -14.89 50.44
C LYS A 26 -35.15 -13.99 51.11
N LYS A 27 -35.65 -13.28 52.16
CA LYS A 27 -34.86 -12.51 53.09
C LYS A 27 -34.00 -13.48 53.87
N ASN A 28 -32.71 -13.58 53.49
CA ASN A 28 -31.67 -14.19 54.31
C ASN A 28 -30.40 -13.36 54.22
N ASN A 29 -29.76 -13.17 55.36
CA ASN A 29 -28.50 -12.42 55.55
C ASN A 29 -27.45 -12.81 54.50
N LYS A 30 -27.39 -12.02 53.42
CA LYS A 30 -26.35 -12.19 52.40
C LYS A 30 -25.02 -11.76 53.03
N SER A 31 -24.08 -12.70 53.07
CA SER A 31 -22.70 -12.51 53.49
C SER A 31 -22.06 -11.36 52.67
N ILE A 32 -21.04 -10.71 53.22
CA ILE A 32 -20.22 -9.70 52.53
C ILE A 32 -19.61 -10.28 51.23
N GLU A 33 -19.40 -11.57 51.15
CA GLU A 33 -18.92 -12.29 49.98
C GLU A 33 -19.92 -12.25 48.81
N ASP A 34 -21.23 -12.41 49.07
CA ASP A 34 -22.26 -12.31 48.04
C ASP A 34 -22.30 -10.93 47.38
N LYS A 35 -22.02 -9.86 48.14
CA LYS A 35 -21.97 -8.50 47.60
C LYS A 35 -20.78 -8.29 46.64
N ARG A 36 -19.63 -8.92 46.98
CA ARG A 36 -18.45 -8.88 46.13
C ARG A 36 -18.66 -9.63 44.81
N PHE A 37 -19.28 -10.81 44.88
CA PHE A 37 -19.64 -11.56 43.67
C PHE A 37 -20.65 -10.79 42.79
N THR A 38 -21.67 -10.21 43.39
CA THR A 38 -22.66 -9.38 42.63
C THR A 38 -21.98 -8.16 41.98
N PHE A 39 -21.00 -7.54 42.63
CA PHE A 39 -20.23 -6.44 42.07
C PHE A 39 -19.39 -6.87 40.87
N LEU A 40 -18.69 -8.01 40.94
CA LEU A 40 -17.98 -8.59 39.81
C LEU A 40 -18.89 -8.96 38.66
N GLU A 41 -20.05 -9.54 38.92
CA GLU A 41 -21.06 -9.87 37.90
C GLU A 41 -21.52 -8.61 37.16
N VAL A 42 -21.77 -7.51 37.87
CA VAL A 42 -22.15 -6.22 37.27
C VAL A 42 -21.05 -5.68 36.39
N ILE A 43 -19.77 -5.75 36.81
CA ILE A 43 -18.63 -5.29 36.02
C ILE A 43 -18.53 -6.10 34.70
N VAL A 44 -18.67 -7.43 34.78
CA VAL A 44 -18.63 -8.29 33.60
C VAL A 44 -19.76 -7.93 32.63
N VAL A 45 -20.99 -7.78 33.12
CA VAL A 45 -22.14 -7.40 32.28
C VAL A 45 -21.93 -6.03 31.62
N LEU A 46 -21.42 -5.05 32.35
CA LEU A 46 -21.11 -3.72 31.81
C LEU A 46 -20.00 -3.78 30.73
N SER A 47 -18.98 -4.62 30.95
CA SER A 47 -17.91 -4.83 29.97
C SER A 47 -18.47 -5.43 28.66
N PHE A 48 -19.33 -6.46 28.76
CA PHE A 48 -19.99 -7.02 27.58
C PHE A 48 -20.91 -6.01 26.87
N ALA A 49 -21.66 -5.22 27.64
CA ALA A 49 -22.50 -4.17 27.07
C ALA A 49 -21.68 -3.12 26.31
N PHE A 50 -20.54 -2.72 26.85
CA PHE A 50 -19.62 -1.78 26.21
C PHE A 50 -19.07 -2.34 24.89
N ILE A 51 -18.63 -3.60 24.87
CA ILE A 51 -18.18 -4.27 23.65
C ILE A 51 -19.28 -4.35 22.60
N ALA A 52 -20.51 -4.73 23.04
CA ALA A 52 -21.67 -4.82 22.14
C ALA A 52 -22.02 -3.48 21.49
N ILE A 53 -21.98 -2.40 22.27
CA ILE A 53 -22.23 -1.03 21.76
C ILE A 53 -21.16 -0.63 20.74
N ASN A 54 -19.87 -0.91 21.02
CA ASN A 54 -18.79 -0.61 20.07
C ASN A 54 -18.91 -1.43 18.78
N LEU A 55 -19.24 -2.72 18.87
CA LEU A 55 -19.50 -3.56 17.70
C LEU A 55 -20.69 -3.06 16.88
N PHE A 56 -21.77 -2.67 17.54
CA PHE A 56 -22.93 -2.08 16.88
C PHE A 56 -22.57 -0.81 16.12
N ARG A 57 -21.77 0.06 16.74
CA ARG A 57 -21.28 1.29 16.10
C ARG A 57 -20.47 0.98 14.84
N ILE A 58 -19.50 0.07 14.92
CA ILE A 58 -18.63 -0.30 13.78
C ILE A 58 -19.46 -0.95 12.67
N ILE A 59 -20.39 -1.85 13.01
CA ILE A 59 -21.15 -2.63 12.02
C ILE A 59 -22.27 -1.83 11.37
N ILE A 60 -22.91 -0.91 12.09
CA ILE A 60 -24.10 -0.23 11.59
C ILE A 60 -23.81 1.25 11.27
N VAL A 61 -23.16 1.99 12.17
CA VAL A 61 -22.94 3.42 11.99
C VAL A 61 -21.79 3.68 11.01
N ASP A 62 -20.68 3.01 11.19
CA ASP A 62 -19.46 3.22 10.39
C ASP A 62 -19.37 2.28 9.16
N LYS A 63 -20.42 1.50 8.88
CA LYS A 63 -20.48 0.52 7.79
C LYS A 63 -20.08 1.11 6.43
N GLU A 64 -20.59 2.29 6.10
CA GLU A 64 -20.33 2.91 4.80
C GLU A 64 -18.86 3.29 4.63
N ILE A 65 -18.20 3.74 5.70
CA ILE A 65 -16.79 4.10 5.69
C ILE A 65 -15.93 2.84 5.46
N TYR A 66 -16.23 1.75 6.19
CA TYR A 66 -15.48 0.50 6.07
C TYR A 66 -15.74 -0.22 4.73
N THR A 67 -16.98 -0.22 4.23
CA THR A 67 -17.29 -0.81 2.92
C THR A 67 -16.65 -0.02 1.78
N LYS A 68 -16.61 1.31 1.86
CA LYS A 68 -15.93 2.16 0.87
C LYS A 68 -14.41 1.90 0.88
N ASN A 69 -13.80 1.82 2.04
CA ASN A 69 -12.37 1.50 2.17
C ASN A 69 -12.05 0.09 1.66
N LEU A 70 -12.90 -0.89 1.97
CA LEU A 70 -12.77 -2.26 1.45
C LEU A 70 -12.93 -2.31 -0.07
N SER A 71 -13.88 -1.59 -0.66
CA SER A 71 -14.05 -1.56 -2.12
C SER A 71 -12.83 -0.95 -2.82
N VAL A 72 -12.20 0.07 -2.23
CA VAL A 72 -10.95 0.65 -2.75
C VAL A 72 -9.80 -0.35 -2.64
N LEU A 73 -9.71 -1.11 -1.54
CA LEU A 73 -8.64 -2.10 -1.32
C LEU A 73 -8.83 -3.40 -2.12
N THR A 74 -10.07 -3.78 -2.42
CA THR A 74 -10.41 -5.03 -3.13
C THR A 74 -10.73 -4.81 -4.61
N SER A 75 -10.94 -3.58 -5.07
CA SER A 75 -11.06 -3.29 -6.49
C SER A 75 -9.71 -3.54 -7.18
N SER A 76 -9.52 -4.74 -7.69
CA SER A 76 -8.46 -4.97 -8.68
C SER A 76 -8.97 -4.41 -10.00
N THR A 77 -8.46 -3.27 -10.39
CA THR A 77 -8.70 -2.76 -11.75
C THR A 77 -7.95 -3.69 -12.69
N VAL A 78 -8.68 -4.55 -13.37
CA VAL A 78 -8.13 -5.32 -14.49
C VAL A 78 -8.03 -4.31 -15.63
N TYR A 79 -6.84 -3.80 -15.86
CA TYR A 79 -6.58 -3.05 -17.09
C TYR A 79 -6.56 -4.08 -18.23
N GLY A 80 -7.57 -4.05 -19.07
CA GLY A 80 -7.49 -4.72 -20.38
C GLY A 80 -6.39 -4.07 -21.20
N ASP A 81 -5.78 -4.84 -22.09
CA ASP A 81 -4.84 -4.30 -23.06
C ASP A 81 -5.50 -3.13 -23.81
N THR A 82 -4.75 -2.06 -23.99
CA THR A 82 -5.25 -0.90 -24.74
C THR A 82 -5.62 -1.37 -26.14
N PRO A 83 -6.88 -1.19 -26.60
CA PRO A 83 -7.27 -1.65 -27.93
C PRO A 83 -6.37 -1.00 -28.98
N PRO A 84 -5.94 -1.75 -30.01
CA PRO A 84 -5.11 -1.22 -31.07
C PRO A 84 -5.84 -0.09 -31.78
N ARG A 85 -5.10 0.85 -32.34
CA ARG A 85 -5.69 1.92 -33.14
C ARG A 85 -6.37 1.33 -34.40
N GLY A 86 -7.38 2.02 -34.94
CA GLY A 86 -8.03 1.59 -36.18
C GLY A 86 -7.06 1.57 -37.35
N ARG A 87 -7.21 0.58 -38.20
CA ARG A 87 -6.49 0.50 -39.50
C ARG A 87 -7.11 1.48 -40.48
N ILE A 88 -6.27 2.08 -41.34
CA ILE A 88 -6.73 3.00 -42.40
C ILE A 88 -6.58 2.30 -43.73
N TYR A 89 -7.67 2.29 -44.53
CA TYR A 89 -7.72 1.68 -45.85
C TYR A 89 -8.05 2.74 -46.89
N ASP A 90 -7.60 2.52 -48.14
CA ASP A 90 -8.02 3.32 -49.28
C ASP A 90 -9.44 2.91 -49.74
N ARG A 91 -9.97 3.61 -50.79
CA ARG A 91 -11.27 3.30 -51.38
C ARG A 91 -11.37 1.88 -52.01
N ASN A 92 -10.23 1.24 -52.27
CA ASN A 92 -10.12 -0.09 -52.82
C ASN A 92 -9.83 -1.15 -51.73
N HIS A 93 -10.02 -0.82 -50.47
CA HIS A 93 -9.71 -1.65 -49.28
C HIS A 93 -8.23 -2.06 -49.19
N LYS A 94 -7.32 -1.33 -49.81
CA LYS A 94 -5.89 -1.52 -49.64
C LYS A 94 -5.44 -0.85 -48.32
N LEU A 95 -4.73 -1.59 -47.48
CA LEU A 95 -4.23 -1.11 -46.21
C LEU A 95 -3.19 0.00 -46.43
N LEU A 96 -3.46 1.20 -45.90
CA LEU A 96 -2.58 2.37 -45.94
C LEU A 96 -1.78 2.51 -44.66
N VAL A 97 -2.41 2.25 -43.50
CA VAL A 97 -1.79 2.37 -42.17
C VAL A 97 -2.19 1.18 -41.30
N ASP A 98 -1.23 0.49 -40.78
CA ASP A 98 -1.40 -0.61 -39.82
C ASP A 98 -0.75 -0.29 -38.48
N ASN A 99 -1.13 -1.05 -37.48
CA ASN A 99 -0.49 -0.99 -36.15
C ASN A 99 0.75 -1.88 -36.15
N LYS A 100 1.84 -1.34 -35.61
CA LYS A 100 3.05 -2.14 -35.33
C LYS A 100 3.13 -2.36 -33.84
N SER A 101 3.03 -3.61 -33.41
CA SER A 101 3.25 -3.97 -32.01
C SER A 101 4.72 -3.75 -31.66
N ILE A 102 4.96 -2.95 -30.63
CA ILE A 102 6.29 -2.65 -30.10
C ILE A 102 6.44 -3.34 -28.75
N PRO A 103 7.49 -4.15 -28.54
CA PRO A 103 7.75 -4.73 -27.24
C PRO A 103 8.04 -3.63 -26.22
N VAL A 104 7.58 -3.80 -25.01
CA VAL A 104 7.82 -2.88 -23.90
C VAL A 104 8.10 -3.69 -22.64
N ILE A 105 9.06 -3.21 -21.83
CA ILE A 105 9.33 -3.76 -20.51
C ILE A 105 8.51 -2.96 -19.50
N LEU A 106 7.68 -3.66 -18.76
CA LEU A 106 6.76 -3.10 -17.79
C LEU A 106 7.18 -3.47 -16.37
N TYR A 107 6.83 -2.60 -15.44
CA TYR A 107 6.88 -2.90 -14.00
C TYR A 107 5.52 -2.62 -13.37
N LYS A 108 5.02 -3.56 -12.61
CA LYS A 108 3.84 -3.43 -11.77
C LYS A 108 4.20 -3.73 -10.33
N LYS A 109 4.06 -2.73 -9.47
CA LYS A 109 4.48 -2.83 -8.07
C LYS A 109 3.75 -3.96 -7.33
N PRO A 110 4.46 -4.96 -6.78
CA PRO A 110 3.86 -6.00 -5.95
C PRO A 110 3.29 -5.42 -4.65
N LYS A 111 2.19 -6.01 -4.14
CA LYS A 111 1.46 -5.48 -2.97
C LYS A 111 2.28 -5.41 -1.65
N LYS A 112 3.33 -6.20 -1.52
CA LYS A 112 4.11 -6.33 -0.27
C LYS A 112 5.61 -6.18 -0.51
N ILE A 113 6.02 -5.29 -1.40
CA ILE A 113 7.43 -5.03 -1.66
C ILE A 113 7.93 -3.86 -0.82
N THR A 114 9.12 -3.98 -0.25
CA THR A 114 9.80 -2.91 0.48
C THR A 114 10.66 -2.06 -0.44
N SER A 115 10.97 -0.80 -0.05
CA SER A 115 11.86 0.06 -0.84
C SER A 115 13.25 -0.57 -1.05
N LYS A 116 13.73 -1.35 -0.08
CA LYS A 116 15.03 -2.04 -0.21
C LYS A 116 14.97 -3.11 -1.30
N GLU A 117 13.92 -3.92 -1.32
CA GLU A 117 13.71 -4.94 -2.36
C GLU A 117 13.53 -4.30 -3.73
N GLU A 118 12.86 -3.14 -3.83
CA GLU A 118 12.73 -2.41 -5.10
C GLU A 118 14.08 -1.88 -5.59
N ILE A 119 14.94 -1.40 -4.69
CA ILE A 119 16.31 -1.00 -5.03
C ILE A 119 17.12 -2.21 -5.53
N ASP A 120 17.05 -3.33 -4.82
CA ASP A 120 17.72 -4.58 -5.23
C ASP A 120 17.21 -5.07 -6.59
N LEU A 121 15.92 -4.92 -6.89
CA LEU A 121 15.34 -5.22 -8.19
C LEU A 121 15.84 -4.26 -9.27
N ALA A 122 15.94 -2.95 -8.98
CA ALA A 122 16.47 -1.98 -9.91
C ALA A 122 17.94 -2.31 -10.30
N TYR A 123 18.76 -2.70 -9.33
CA TYR A 123 20.13 -3.16 -9.60
C TYR A 123 20.19 -4.49 -10.36
N LYS A 124 19.25 -5.39 -10.15
CA LYS A 124 19.21 -6.65 -10.89
C LYS A 124 18.86 -6.41 -12.35
N ILE A 125 17.87 -5.58 -12.59
CA ILE A 125 17.39 -5.32 -13.94
C ILE A 125 18.35 -4.43 -14.74
N SER A 126 19.03 -3.45 -14.12
CA SER A 126 20.04 -2.62 -14.78
C SER A 126 21.29 -3.37 -15.27
N LYS A 127 21.49 -4.60 -14.78
CA LYS A 127 22.53 -5.49 -15.30
C LYS A 127 22.12 -6.26 -16.57
N VAL A 128 20.83 -6.22 -16.89
CA VAL A 128 20.23 -7.00 -17.98
C VAL A 128 19.77 -6.10 -19.12
N ILE A 129 19.16 -4.98 -18.77
CA ILE A 129 18.64 -4.00 -19.73
C ILE A 129 19.48 -2.74 -19.69
N ASP A 130 19.74 -2.15 -20.85
CA ASP A 130 20.38 -0.85 -20.98
C ASP A 130 19.28 0.23 -21.08
N VAL A 131 19.21 1.13 -20.11
CA VAL A 131 18.23 2.21 -20.06
C VAL A 131 18.93 3.56 -20.06
N ASP A 132 18.61 4.39 -21.04
CA ASP A 132 19.12 5.76 -21.11
C ASP A 132 18.68 6.58 -19.90
N TYR A 133 19.63 6.86 -19.02
CA TYR A 133 19.44 7.65 -17.80
C TYR A 133 19.74 9.14 -17.98
N SER A 134 19.92 9.64 -19.21
CA SER A 134 20.17 11.06 -19.49
C SER A 134 19.09 11.99 -18.91
N LYS A 135 17.88 11.45 -18.71
CA LYS A 135 16.72 12.15 -18.09
C LYS A 135 16.65 12.04 -16.57
N LEU A 136 17.66 11.45 -15.94
CA LEU A 136 17.72 11.36 -14.48
C LEU A 136 17.97 12.76 -13.88
N ASP A 137 16.99 13.27 -13.16
CA ASP A 137 17.15 14.52 -12.43
C ASP A 137 17.94 14.32 -11.14
N LYS A 138 18.74 15.32 -10.77
CA LYS A 138 19.52 15.32 -9.53
C LYS A 138 18.67 15.07 -8.28
N ILE A 139 17.43 15.55 -8.27
CA ILE A 139 16.48 15.31 -7.17
C ILE A 139 16.16 13.81 -7.05
N ASN A 140 15.89 13.15 -8.17
CA ASN A 140 15.59 11.72 -8.18
C ASN A 140 16.79 10.87 -7.73
N LEU A 141 18.00 11.29 -8.10
CA LEU A 141 19.23 10.64 -7.64
C LEU A 141 19.43 10.81 -6.11
N LYS A 142 19.13 11.99 -5.57
CA LYS A 142 19.14 12.24 -4.11
C LYS A 142 18.08 11.39 -3.39
N GLU A 143 16.89 11.24 -3.97
CA GLU A 143 15.84 10.38 -3.41
C GLU A 143 16.28 8.93 -3.36
N PHE A 144 16.88 8.43 -4.42
CA PHE A 144 17.46 7.10 -4.45
C PHE A 144 18.52 6.92 -3.36
N TRP A 145 19.40 7.91 -3.18
CA TRP A 145 20.40 7.91 -2.12
C TRP A 145 19.77 7.86 -0.72
N ILE A 146 18.68 8.63 -0.47
CA ILE A 146 17.95 8.61 0.81
C ILE A 146 17.40 7.21 1.11
N GLU A 147 16.77 6.58 0.12
CA GLU A 147 16.17 5.27 0.29
C GLU A 147 17.22 4.17 0.50
N GLN A 148 18.36 4.27 -0.18
CA GLN A 148 19.48 3.35 -0.03
C GLN A 148 20.18 3.54 1.32
N ASN A 149 20.37 4.79 1.77
CA ASN A 149 21.13 5.15 2.96
C ASN A 149 20.25 5.73 4.07
N LYS A 150 19.12 5.09 4.41
CA LYS A 150 18.12 5.58 5.38
C LYS A 150 18.73 6.02 6.71
N THR A 151 19.70 5.27 7.22
CA THR A 151 20.34 5.57 8.49
C THR A 151 21.16 6.85 8.43
N LEU A 152 21.95 7.03 7.35
CA LEU A 152 22.75 8.24 7.14
C LEU A 152 21.86 9.45 6.84
N ALA A 153 20.82 9.27 6.03
CA ALA A 153 19.83 10.29 5.72
C ALA A 153 19.09 10.78 7.00
N ASN A 154 18.79 9.88 7.92
CA ASN A 154 18.16 10.23 9.20
C ASN A 154 19.12 11.01 10.13
N LYS A 155 20.41 10.70 10.10
CA LYS A 155 21.43 11.44 10.87
C LYS A 155 21.62 12.89 10.39
N LYS A 156 21.20 13.19 9.14
CA LYS A 156 21.24 14.55 8.62
C LYS A 156 20.16 15.45 9.24
N ILE A 157 19.17 14.89 9.94
CA ILE A 157 18.11 15.65 10.61
C ILE A 157 18.50 15.84 12.07
N THR A 158 18.38 17.06 12.57
CA THR A 158 18.71 17.40 13.96
C THR A 158 17.61 16.92 14.93
N ASP A 159 17.98 16.75 16.20
CA ASP A 159 17.01 16.37 17.23
C ASP A 159 15.90 17.40 17.42
N GLU A 160 16.22 18.70 17.20
CA GLU A 160 15.22 19.77 17.24
C GLU A 160 14.18 19.61 16.12
N GLU A 161 14.60 19.24 14.92
CA GLU A 161 13.68 19.00 13.76
C GLU A 161 12.83 17.78 14.00
N TRP A 162 13.41 16.71 14.57
CA TRP A 162 12.64 15.53 14.98
C TRP A 162 11.60 15.89 16.07
N ASN A 163 11.95 16.77 17.02
CA ASN A 163 11.01 17.24 18.02
C ASN A 163 9.92 18.14 17.41
N LYS A 164 10.25 18.98 16.41
CA LYS A 164 9.25 19.75 15.67
C LYS A 164 8.28 18.85 14.91
N LEU A 165 8.75 17.75 14.32
CA LEU A 165 7.90 16.73 13.68
C LEU A 165 6.97 16.07 14.69
N LYS A 166 7.50 15.63 15.86
CA LYS A 166 6.68 15.04 16.95
C LYS A 166 5.59 16.00 17.43
N ASN A 167 5.91 17.29 17.52
CA ASN A 167 4.99 18.34 17.93
C ASN A 167 4.09 18.86 16.79
N ARG A 168 4.08 18.20 15.61
CA ARG A 168 3.30 18.57 14.42
C ARG A 168 3.57 19.99 13.90
N LYS A 169 4.74 20.55 14.21
CA LYS A 169 5.22 21.85 13.68
C LYS A 169 5.93 21.69 12.33
N LEU A 170 6.38 20.49 12.01
CA LEU A 170 6.87 20.07 10.71
C LEU A 170 6.10 18.84 10.26
N ASN A 171 5.99 18.63 8.95
CA ASN A 171 5.43 17.43 8.35
C ASN A 171 6.53 16.55 7.74
N MET A 172 6.19 15.32 7.32
CA MET A 172 7.15 14.38 6.74
C MET A 172 7.72 14.85 5.41
N GLU A 173 6.97 15.66 4.67
CA GLU A 173 7.40 16.19 3.38
C GLU A 173 8.46 17.30 3.56
N GLU A 174 8.32 18.11 4.59
CA GLU A 174 9.33 19.10 4.98
C GLU A 174 10.62 18.43 5.46
N ILE A 175 10.53 17.38 6.26
CA ILE A 175 11.69 16.57 6.64
C ILE A 175 12.37 15.95 5.41
N ARG A 176 11.59 15.49 4.42
CA ARG A 176 12.14 14.98 3.16
C ARG A 176 12.90 16.07 2.40
N LYS A 177 12.33 17.27 2.28
CA LYS A 177 12.99 18.42 1.64
C LYS A 177 14.32 18.77 2.35
N ILE A 178 14.33 18.83 3.67
CA ILE A 178 15.53 19.10 4.46
C ILE A 178 16.61 18.02 4.18
N LYS A 179 16.24 16.74 4.08
CA LYS A 179 17.19 15.67 3.71
C LYS A 179 17.77 15.92 2.32
N LEU A 180 16.92 16.20 1.33
CA LEU A 180 17.34 16.46 -0.05
C LEU A 180 18.31 17.65 -0.14
N ASP A 181 18.05 18.73 0.61
CA ASP A 181 18.91 19.92 0.62
C ASP A 181 20.27 19.65 1.25
N ARG A 182 20.34 18.76 2.25
CA ARG A 182 21.56 18.42 2.98
C ARG A 182 22.42 17.33 2.33
N ILE A 183 21.97 16.72 1.25
CA ILE A 183 22.78 15.78 0.47
C ILE A 183 23.71 16.58 -0.43
N THR A 184 25.03 16.36 -0.25
CA THR A 184 26.09 17.04 -0.99
C THR A 184 26.37 16.36 -2.33
N ASP A 185 27.03 17.10 -3.24
CA ASP A 185 27.43 16.55 -4.54
C ASP A 185 28.55 15.52 -4.41
N GLU A 186 29.35 15.60 -3.36
CA GLU A 186 30.39 14.61 -3.06
C GLU A 186 29.79 13.23 -2.74
N GLU A 187 28.67 13.18 -2.02
CA GLU A 187 27.96 11.93 -1.72
C GLU A 187 27.37 11.29 -2.98
N LEU A 188 26.98 12.10 -3.95
CA LEU A 188 26.47 11.62 -5.22
C LEU A 188 27.57 11.28 -6.24
N SER A 189 28.76 11.87 -6.12
CA SER A 189 29.88 11.62 -7.00
C SER A 189 30.44 10.19 -6.89
N SER A 190 30.13 9.50 -5.78
CA SER A 190 30.51 8.10 -5.60
C SER A 190 29.71 7.13 -6.49
N TYR A 191 28.61 7.60 -7.09
CA TYR A 191 27.75 6.76 -7.94
C TYR A 191 28.34 6.61 -9.35
N ASN A 192 28.54 5.37 -9.74
CA ASN A 192 28.95 4.99 -11.09
C ASN A 192 27.76 4.98 -12.05
N ASP A 193 27.99 4.65 -13.32
CA ASP A 193 26.93 4.65 -14.33
C ASP A 193 25.84 3.60 -14.04
N LEU A 194 26.22 2.43 -13.52
CA LEU A 194 25.25 1.40 -13.10
C LEU A 194 24.37 1.89 -11.95
N ASP A 195 24.93 2.67 -11.01
CA ASP A 195 24.15 3.24 -9.90
C ASP A 195 23.15 4.28 -10.40
N LYS A 196 23.57 5.10 -11.36
CA LYS A 196 22.69 6.13 -11.97
C LYS A 196 21.57 5.49 -12.78
N GLU A 197 21.90 4.46 -13.55
CA GLU A 197 20.90 3.69 -14.30
C GLU A 197 19.92 3.00 -13.36
N SER A 198 20.41 2.35 -12.30
CA SER A 198 19.55 1.75 -11.25
C SER A 198 18.67 2.78 -10.57
N ALA A 199 19.19 3.99 -10.28
CA ALA A 199 18.44 5.09 -9.72
C ALA A 199 17.34 5.57 -10.68
N TYR A 200 17.61 5.62 -11.97
CA TYR A 200 16.62 6.00 -12.97
C TYR A 200 15.53 4.94 -13.12
N ILE A 201 15.89 3.68 -13.14
CA ILE A 201 14.93 2.56 -13.14
C ILE A 201 14.06 2.63 -11.88
N TYR A 202 14.65 2.82 -10.71
CA TYR A 202 13.94 2.96 -9.44
C TYR A 202 12.95 4.14 -9.47
N TYR A 203 13.36 5.28 -10.04
CA TYR A 203 12.47 6.41 -10.27
C TYR A 203 11.30 6.04 -11.17
N LEU A 204 11.55 5.37 -12.31
CA LEU A 204 10.48 4.93 -13.22
C LEU A 204 9.53 3.93 -12.55
N MET A 205 10.05 3.03 -11.71
CA MET A 205 9.25 2.07 -10.93
C MET A 205 8.30 2.75 -9.96
N ASN A 206 8.67 3.91 -9.42
CA ASN A 206 7.88 4.64 -8.41
C ASN A 206 7.15 5.87 -8.96
N LYS A 207 7.30 6.20 -10.25
CA LYS A 207 6.63 7.33 -10.89
C LYS A 207 5.13 7.12 -10.98
N GLY A 208 4.31 8.06 -10.49
CA GLY A 208 2.85 8.01 -10.55
C GLY A 208 2.23 7.08 -9.50
N TYR A 209 1.08 6.48 -9.82
CA TYR A 209 0.34 5.68 -8.84
C TYR A 209 0.87 4.24 -8.75
N SER A 210 0.91 3.67 -7.54
CA SER A 210 1.48 2.33 -7.28
C SER A 210 0.71 1.19 -7.95
N TYR A 211 -0.56 1.37 -8.26
CA TYR A 211 -1.41 0.36 -8.91
C TYR A 211 -1.27 0.33 -10.44
N GLN A 212 -0.66 1.37 -11.03
CA GLN A 212 -0.47 1.46 -12.48
C GLN A 212 0.75 0.67 -12.94
N GLU A 213 0.66 0.08 -14.12
CA GLU A 213 1.81 -0.46 -14.83
C GLU A 213 2.69 0.68 -15.34
N LYS A 214 3.99 0.54 -15.13
CA LYS A 214 5.01 1.52 -15.50
C LYS A 214 5.81 0.99 -16.67
N ILE A 215 6.01 1.80 -17.69
CA ILE A 215 6.91 1.47 -18.77
C ILE A 215 8.33 1.82 -18.33
N ILE A 216 9.18 0.81 -18.26
CA ILE A 216 10.59 0.97 -17.89
C ILE A 216 11.43 1.21 -19.15
N LYS A 217 11.23 0.39 -20.18
CA LYS A 217 11.92 0.53 -21.49
C LYS A 217 10.92 0.29 -22.62
N LYS A 218 11.00 1.11 -23.68
CA LYS A 218 10.12 1.02 -24.85
C LYS A 218 10.85 1.08 -26.18
N GLU A 219 12.13 1.40 -26.17
CA GLU A 219 12.96 1.56 -27.38
C GLU A 219 14.17 0.66 -27.26
N ASN A 220 14.64 0.13 -28.40
CA ASN A 220 15.83 -0.70 -28.50
C ASN A 220 15.82 -1.90 -27.52
N ILE A 221 14.68 -2.57 -27.40
CA ILE A 221 14.58 -3.79 -26.59
C ILE A 221 15.06 -4.95 -27.44
N THR A 222 16.02 -5.71 -26.91
CA THR A 222 16.57 -6.91 -27.57
C THR A 222 15.75 -8.16 -27.23
N ASP A 223 15.79 -9.15 -28.10
CA ASP A 223 15.15 -10.45 -27.84
C ASP A 223 15.76 -11.14 -26.61
N GLU A 224 17.04 -10.92 -26.35
CA GLU A 224 17.76 -11.44 -25.17
C GLU A 224 17.25 -10.84 -23.88
N GLU A 225 17.02 -9.51 -23.84
CA GLU A 225 16.41 -8.84 -22.69
C GLU A 225 14.99 -9.36 -22.40
N MET A 226 14.20 -9.55 -23.46
CA MET A 226 12.85 -10.09 -23.33
C MET A 226 12.85 -11.52 -22.79
N ALA A 227 13.71 -12.37 -23.36
CA ALA A 227 13.85 -13.76 -22.94
C ALA A 227 14.30 -13.84 -21.48
N TYR A 228 15.29 -13.05 -21.09
CA TYR A 228 15.80 -13.05 -19.72
C TYR A 228 14.70 -12.67 -18.70
N ILE A 229 13.92 -11.63 -18.98
CA ILE A 229 12.83 -11.20 -18.09
C ILE A 229 11.74 -12.28 -18.01
N ALA A 230 11.39 -12.89 -19.15
CA ALA A 230 10.37 -13.93 -19.20
C ALA A 230 10.78 -15.19 -18.41
N GLU A 231 12.05 -15.56 -18.46
CA GLU A 231 12.59 -16.75 -17.75
C GLU A 231 12.81 -16.52 -16.26
N HIS A 232 13.05 -15.28 -15.82
CA HIS A 232 13.40 -14.96 -14.44
C HIS A 232 12.31 -14.17 -13.70
N LYS A 233 11.06 -14.36 -14.04
CA LYS A 233 9.89 -13.69 -13.38
C LYS A 233 9.84 -13.90 -11.85
N ASP A 234 10.34 -15.03 -11.38
CA ASP A 234 10.46 -15.36 -9.95
C ASP A 234 11.45 -14.43 -9.22
N LYS A 235 12.56 -14.06 -9.88
CA LYS A 235 13.60 -13.19 -9.33
C LYS A 235 13.38 -11.71 -9.61
N LEU A 236 12.63 -11.39 -10.67
CA LEU A 236 12.29 -10.04 -11.15
C LEU A 236 10.81 -9.73 -10.87
N SER A 237 10.41 -9.89 -9.62
CA SER A 237 9.02 -9.72 -9.21
C SER A 237 8.44 -8.37 -9.63
N GLY A 238 7.35 -8.40 -10.37
CA GLY A 238 6.67 -7.22 -10.90
C GLY A 238 7.13 -6.77 -12.27
N PHE A 239 8.25 -7.27 -12.80
CA PHE A 239 8.64 -7.02 -14.19
C PHE A 239 7.95 -8.00 -15.13
N ASP A 240 7.54 -7.50 -16.29
CA ASP A 240 6.95 -8.28 -17.37
C ASP A 240 7.25 -7.65 -18.73
N VAL A 241 7.11 -8.45 -19.77
CA VAL A 241 7.23 -8.03 -21.17
C VAL A 241 5.83 -8.02 -21.80
N SER A 242 5.47 -6.96 -22.45
CA SER A 242 4.21 -6.82 -23.15
C SER A 242 4.43 -6.15 -24.52
N TYR A 243 3.43 -6.20 -25.37
CA TYR A 243 3.43 -5.55 -26.66
C TYR A 243 2.38 -4.43 -26.68
N LYS A 244 2.77 -3.24 -27.08
CA LYS A 244 1.87 -2.08 -27.21
C LYS A 244 1.90 -1.48 -28.60
#